data_73966f8ac2d9826030709b7f9635e44b
#
_entry.id   73966f8ac2d9826030709b7f9635e44b
#
_cell.length_a   1.000
_cell.length_b   1.000
_cell.length_c   1.000
_cell.angle_alpha   90.00
_cell.angle_beta   90.00
_cell.angle_gamma   90.00
#
_symmetry.space_group_name_H-M   'P 1'
#
loop_
_entity.id
_entity.type
_entity.pdbx_description
1 polymer ?
#
loop_
_entity_poly.entity_id
_entity_poly.type
_entity_poly.pdbx_seq_one_letter_code
_entity_poly.pdbx_strand_id
1 'polypeptide(L)'
;KRGGAGRSGSPRMSWPRQRPRRLRATPAMRRLVAQTSLEPRHLVLPMFVAEGISESQPIRSMPGVVQHTRDSLRSAAADAVAAGVGGLMLFGVPRDQDKDAVGSAGTDPDGILNVALRDLAKDLGDATVLMADTCLDEFTDHGHCGVLDERGRVDNDATVDRYVELAVAQARAGAHVVGPSGMMDGQVGAIRDGLDAAGYTDVVILAYAAKFASAFYGPFREAVSCSLSGDRRTYQQEPGNAREALREIQLDLDEGADIVMVKPAMGYLDIVSAAAANSPVPVAAYQVSGEYAMICAAAAHNWIDERAAALESLTSIRRAGADIVLSYWAAEAAGWLS
;
A
#
# COMPACT_ATOMS: atom_id res chain seq x y z
N LYS A 1 73.46 -47.55 12.23
CA LYS A 1 72.36 -47.33 11.23
C LYS A 1 71.18 -46.70 11.98
N ARG A 2 71.02 -45.38 11.88
CA ARG A 2 69.90 -44.67 12.52
C ARG A 2 68.99 -44.26 11.38
N GLY A 3 67.75 -44.79 11.40
CA GLY A 3 66.68 -44.43 10.50
C GLY A 3 66.14 -43.04 10.83
N GLY A 4 66.11 -42.17 9.86
CA GLY A 4 65.51 -40.84 9.95
C GLY A 4 64.00 -40.95 9.91
N ALA A 5 63.35 -40.53 11.00
CA ALA A 5 61.89 -40.38 11.01
C ALA A 5 61.49 -39.15 10.20
N GLY A 6 60.84 -39.39 9.05
CA GLY A 6 60.22 -38.33 8.26
C GLY A 6 59.11 -37.65 9.04
N ARG A 7 59.21 -36.35 9.31
CA ARG A 7 58.13 -35.54 9.85
C ARG A 7 57.03 -35.44 8.78
N SER A 8 55.95 -36.16 9.00
CA SER A 8 54.72 -35.95 8.26
C SER A 8 54.22 -34.52 8.53
N GLY A 9 54.45 -33.62 7.58
CA GLY A 9 53.89 -32.29 7.62
C GLY A 9 52.37 -32.38 7.56
N SER A 10 51.71 -31.96 8.65
CA SER A 10 50.26 -31.77 8.65
C SER A 10 49.83 -30.93 7.45
N PRO A 11 48.80 -31.30 6.71
CA PRO A 11 48.36 -30.51 5.58
C PRO A 11 48.04 -29.11 6.09
N ARG A 12 48.76 -28.09 5.59
CA ARG A 12 48.42 -26.70 5.84
C ARG A 12 46.98 -26.51 5.37
N MET A 13 46.06 -26.20 6.31
CA MET A 13 44.73 -25.79 5.94
C MET A 13 44.85 -24.68 4.92
N SER A 14 44.47 -24.96 3.68
CA SER A 14 44.43 -23.95 2.63
C SER A 14 43.36 -22.93 3.04
N TRP A 15 43.75 -21.68 3.24
CA TRP A 15 42.80 -20.59 3.53
C TRP A 15 41.72 -20.54 2.44
N PRO A 16 40.46 -20.31 2.79
CA PRO A 16 39.39 -20.27 1.79
C PRO A 16 39.69 -19.23 0.73
N ARG A 17 39.67 -19.63 -0.55
CA ARG A 17 39.87 -18.73 -1.68
C ARG A 17 38.72 -17.76 -1.83
N GLN A 18 37.46 -18.23 -1.57
CA GLN A 18 36.27 -17.43 -1.56
C GLN A 18 36.05 -16.79 -0.17
N ARG A 19 35.97 -15.47 -0.15
CA ARG A 19 35.79 -14.70 1.08
C ARG A 19 34.72 -13.60 0.86
N PRO A 20 33.43 -13.92 0.97
CA PRO A 20 32.34 -12.95 0.77
C PRO A 20 32.42 -11.73 1.71
N ARG A 21 33.08 -11.86 2.88
CA ARG A 21 33.33 -10.75 3.82
C ARG A 21 34.10 -9.59 3.20
N ARG A 22 34.84 -9.80 2.12
CA ARG A 22 35.57 -8.73 1.38
C ARG A 22 34.61 -7.63 0.89
N LEU A 23 33.41 -8.04 0.44
CA LEU A 23 32.38 -7.11 -0.04
C LEU A 23 31.63 -6.37 1.08
N ARG A 24 31.91 -6.70 2.35
CA ARG A 24 31.26 -6.09 3.52
C ARG A 24 32.24 -5.30 4.40
N ALA A 25 33.50 -5.23 4.01
CA ALA A 25 34.59 -4.74 4.86
C ALA A 25 34.45 -3.26 5.25
N THR A 26 33.92 -2.44 4.35
CA THR A 26 33.75 -1.00 4.60
C THR A 26 32.35 -0.53 4.20
N PRO A 27 31.85 0.59 4.78
CA PRO A 27 30.59 1.19 4.36
C PRO A 27 30.55 1.51 2.86
N ALA A 28 31.66 2.05 2.31
CA ALA A 28 31.79 2.36 0.88
C ALA A 28 31.64 1.11 0.00
N MET A 29 32.31 0.01 0.38
CA MET A 29 32.19 -1.26 -0.35
C MET A 29 30.74 -1.79 -0.28
N ARG A 30 30.10 -1.75 0.89
CA ARG A 30 28.71 -2.19 1.03
C ARG A 30 27.76 -1.39 0.15
N ARG A 31 27.92 -0.05 0.08
CA ARG A 31 27.12 0.79 -0.83
C ARG A 31 27.37 0.45 -2.30
N LEU A 32 28.63 0.27 -2.67
CA LEU A 32 29.01 -0.03 -4.08
C LEU A 32 28.37 -1.32 -4.60
N VAL A 33 28.27 -2.36 -3.76
CA VAL A 33 27.75 -3.67 -4.16
C VAL A 33 26.27 -3.88 -3.81
N ALA A 34 25.59 -2.86 -3.28
CA ALA A 34 24.16 -2.95 -2.97
C ALA A 34 23.37 -3.15 -4.27
N GLN A 35 22.49 -4.18 -4.28
CA GLN A 35 21.68 -4.54 -5.45
C GLN A 35 20.31 -3.88 -5.43
N THR A 36 19.83 -3.51 -4.25
CA THR A 36 18.51 -2.90 -4.07
C THR A 36 18.69 -1.47 -3.57
N SER A 37 18.05 -0.51 -4.25
CA SER A 37 17.93 0.86 -3.78
C SER A 37 16.54 1.10 -3.21
N LEU A 38 16.48 1.92 -2.16
CA LEU A 38 15.26 2.54 -1.65
C LEU A 38 15.44 4.04 -1.80
N GLU A 39 14.52 4.68 -2.52
CA GLU A 39 14.53 6.11 -2.79
C GLU A 39 13.16 6.70 -2.48
N PRO A 40 13.05 8.00 -2.11
CA PRO A 40 11.76 8.63 -1.79
C PRO A 40 10.71 8.44 -2.90
N ARG A 41 11.11 8.50 -4.17
CA ARG A 41 10.21 8.33 -5.32
C ARG A 41 9.53 6.96 -5.41
N HIS A 42 10.04 5.93 -4.73
CA HIS A 42 9.42 4.61 -4.68
C HIS A 42 8.30 4.51 -3.65
N LEU A 43 8.16 5.53 -2.80
CA LEU A 43 7.26 5.52 -1.66
C LEU A 43 5.97 6.28 -1.98
N VAL A 44 4.85 5.73 -1.55
CA VAL A 44 3.54 6.38 -1.59
C VAL A 44 3.04 6.52 -0.16
N LEU A 45 2.61 7.73 0.22
CA LEU A 45 2.09 8.04 1.55
C LEU A 45 0.58 7.88 1.60
N PRO A 46 0.03 6.93 2.38
CA PRO A 46 -1.39 6.88 2.69
C PRO A 46 -1.78 8.02 3.63
N MET A 47 -2.85 8.76 3.30
CA MET A 47 -3.33 9.90 4.09
C MET A 47 -4.84 9.82 4.27
N PHE A 48 -5.31 10.13 5.47
CA PHE A 48 -6.73 10.13 5.83
C PHE A 48 -7.22 11.58 5.95
N VAL A 49 -8.35 11.89 5.30
CA VAL A 49 -9.02 13.17 5.42
C VAL A 49 -10.41 12.97 6.00
N ALA A 50 -10.72 13.62 7.12
CA ALA A 50 -11.98 13.44 7.82
C ALA A 50 -12.88 14.66 7.72
N GLU A 51 -14.17 14.40 7.58
CA GLU A 51 -15.19 15.44 7.56
C GLU A 51 -15.64 15.81 8.97
N GLY A 52 -15.96 17.10 9.19
CA GLY A 52 -16.56 17.57 10.42
C GLY A 52 -15.60 17.73 11.61
N ILE A 53 -14.31 17.60 11.39
CA ILE A 53 -13.28 17.85 12.42
C ILE A 53 -12.68 19.25 12.24
N SER A 54 -12.37 19.92 13.35
CA SER A 54 -11.76 21.26 13.37
C SER A 54 -10.25 21.24 13.51
N GLU A 55 -9.69 20.12 13.93
CA GLU A 55 -8.24 19.87 14.09
C GLU A 55 -7.92 18.42 13.74
N SER A 56 -6.66 18.14 13.39
CA SER A 56 -6.20 16.80 13.07
C SER A 56 -6.36 15.87 14.28
N GLN A 57 -6.92 14.68 14.04
CA GLN A 57 -7.20 13.68 15.08
C GLN A 57 -6.13 12.58 15.03
N PRO A 58 -5.34 12.36 16.11
CA PRO A 58 -4.39 11.26 16.17
C PRO A 58 -5.10 9.90 16.10
N ILE A 59 -4.56 8.99 15.28
CA ILE A 59 -5.00 7.61 15.24
C ILE A 59 -4.24 6.85 16.32
N ARG A 60 -4.93 6.45 17.37
CA ARG A 60 -4.34 5.89 18.59
C ARG A 60 -3.45 4.67 18.32
N SER A 61 -3.89 3.78 17.43
CA SER A 61 -3.17 2.56 17.09
C SER A 61 -2.06 2.75 16.04
N MET A 62 -1.88 3.98 15.54
CA MET A 62 -0.87 4.33 14.54
C MET A 62 -0.12 5.60 14.96
N PRO A 63 0.87 5.51 15.87
CA PRO A 63 1.64 6.66 16.34
C PRO A 63 2.19 7.50 15.18
N GLY A 64 1.97 8.83 15.22
CA GLY A 64 2.40 9.76 14.17
C GLY A 64 1.43 9.91 12.99
N VAL A 65 0.48 8.99 12.80
CA VAL A 65 -0.54 9.09 11.75
C VAL A 65 -1.80 9.74 12.30
N VAL A 66 -2.43 10.60 11.49
CA VAL A 66 -3.62 11.36 11.89
C VAL A 66 -4.70 11.29 10.82
N GLN A 67 -5.94 11.51 11.24
CA GLN A 67 -7.01 11.97 10.35
C GLN A 67 -6.84 13.49 10.19
N HIS A 68 -6.67 13.95 8.97
CA HIS A 68 -6.45 15.35 8.63
C HIS A 68 -7.76 16.11 8.45
N THR A 69 -7.76 17.39 8.82
CA THR A 69 -8.67 18.37 8.23
C THR A 69 -8.25 18.62 6.78
N ARG A 70 -9.08 19.30 5.97
CA ARG A 70 -8.70 19.70 4.61
C ARG A 70 -7.42 20.55 4.60
N ASP A 71 -7.30 21.52 5.51
CA ASP A 71 -6.15 22.43 5.55
C ASP A 71 -4.87 21.72 6.03
N SER A 72 -4.95 20.89 7.06
CA SER A 72 -3.78 20.12 7.50
C SER A 72 -3.35 19.05 6.49
N LEU A 73 -4.29 18.47 5.72
CA LEU A 73 -3.98 17.57 4.62
C LEU A 73 -3.13 18.28 3.56
N ARG A 74 -3.55 19.48 3.12
CA ARG A 74 -2.84 20.27 2.12
C ARG A 74 -1.40 20.58 2.54
N SER A 75 -1.21 20.97 3.81
CA SER A 75 0.12 21.23 4.37
C SER A 75 0.97 19.96 4.41
N ALA A 76 0.43 18.86 4.96
CA ALA A 76 1.18 17.60 5.08
C ALA A 76 1.49 16.98 3.70
N ALA A 77 0.59 17.13 2.73
CA ALA A 77 0.83 16.69 1.36
C ALA A 77 1.96 17.48 0.70
N ALA A 78 1.99 18.82 0.86
CA ALA A 78 3.07 19.65 0.34
C ALA A 78 4.43 19.30 0.97
N ASP A 79 4.47 19.03 2.27
CA ASP A 79 5.69 18.60 2.97
C ASP A 79 6.19 17.23 2.46
N ALA A 80 5.29 16.27 2.26
CA ALA A 80 5.62 14.95 1.72
C ALA A 80 6.18 15.05 0.29
N VAL A 81 5.57 15.87 -0.55
CA VAL A 81 6.04 16.13 -1.92
C VAL A 81 7.42 16.80 -1.90
N ALA A 82 7.63 17.79 -1.03
CA ALA A 82 8.93 18.45 -0.87
C ALA A 82 10.03 17.47 -0.39
N ALA A 83 9.67 16.46 0.39
CA ALA A 83 10.58 15.38 0.80
C ALA A 83 10.87 14.36 -0.34
N GLY A 84 10.20 14.47 -1.49
CA GLY A 84 10.41 13.62 -2.66
C GLY A 84 9.58 12.33 -2.68
N VAL A 85 8.54 12.20 -1.86
CA VAL A 85 7.60 11.06 -1.90
C VAL A 85 6.95 10.99 -3.28
N GLY A 86 6.91 9.79 -3.88
CA GLY A 86 6.48 9.59 -5.27
C GLY A 86 4.99 9.77 -5.50
N GLY A 87 4.15 9.52 -4.49
CA GLY A 87 2.69 9.65 -4.60
C GLY A 87 1.98 9.72 -3.26
N LEU A 88 0.72 10.12 -3.30
CA LEU A 88 -0.16 10.21 -2.14
C LEU A 88 -1.41 9.35 -2.38
N MET A 89 -1.73 8.43 -1.47
CA MET A 89 -2.95 7.61 -1.51
C MET A 89 -3.96 8.16 -0.50
N LEU A 90 -5.09 8.69 -0.98
CA LEU A 90 -6.08 9.34 -0.14
C LEU A 90 -7.22 8.40 0.26
N PHE A 91 -7.61 8.48 1.53
CA PHE A 91 -8.77 7.84 2.13
C PHE A 91 -9.69 8.91 2.71
N GLY A 92 -10.96 8.90 2.32
CA GLY A 92 -11.96 9.81 2.84
C GLY A 92 -12.68 9.22 4.04
N VAL A 93 -12.86 10.00 5.09
CA VAL A 93 -13.63 9.59 6.29
C VAL A 93 -14.83 10.54 6.44
N PRO A 94 -16.00 10.17 5.89
CA PRO A 94 -17.22 10.96 6.05
C PRO A 94 -17.70 10.87 7.50
N ARG A 95 -18.64 11.77 7.88
CA ARG A 95 -19.31 11.67 9.17
C ARG A 95 -20.19 10.41 9.19
N ASP A 96 -20.35 9.81 10.36
CA ASP A 96 -21.14 8.57 10.48
C ASP A 96 -22.60 8.73 10.01
N GLN A 97 -23.17 9.92 10.17
CA GLN A 97 -24.53 10.23 9.69
C GLN A 97 -24.66 10.31 8.15
N ASP A 98 -23.55 10.45 7.44
CA ASP A 98 -23.51 10.57 5.98
C ASP A 98 -23.16 9.23 5.30
N LYS A 99 -22.94 8.18 6.11
CA LYS A 99 -22.77 6.80 5.63
C LYS A 99 -24.13 6.16 5.40
N ASP A 100 -24.22 5.35 4.34
CA ASP A 100 -25.42 4.60 3.99
C ASP A 100 -25.10 3.18 3.48
N ALA A 101 -26.11 2.41 3.12
CA ALA A 101 -25.96 1.03 2.71
C ALA A 101 -25.20 0.85 1.36
N VAL A 102 -25.04 1.91 0.56
CA VAL A 102 -24.45 1.86 -0.79
C VAL A 102 -23.24 2.79 -0.96
N GLY A 103 -22.84 3.46 0.13
CA GLY A 103 -21.66 4.33 0.12
C GLY A 103 -21.80 5.60 -0.72
N SER A 104 -22.99 6.24 -0.71
CA SER A 104 -23.30 7.39 -1.56
C SER A 104 -22.36 8.58 -1.36
N ALA A 105 -21.84 8.78 -0.14
CA ALA A 105 -20.88 9.85 0.16
C ALA A 105 -19.56 9.75 -0.67
N GLY A 106 -19.19 8.55 -1.11
CA GLY A 106 -17.99 8.33 -1.94
C GLY A 106 -18.14 8.88 -3.36
N THR A 107 -19.38 8.88 -3.90
CA THR A 107 -19.67 9.38 -5.25
C THR A 107 -20.14 10.84 -5.26
N ASP A 108 -20.45 11.41 -4.09
CA ASP A 108 -20.86 12.79 -3.95
C ASP A 108 -19.72 13.74 -4.38
N PRO A 109 -19.93 14.64 -5.34
CA PRO A 109 -18.93 15.65 -5.70
C PRO A 109 -18.46 16.50 -4.51
N ASP A 110 -19.31 16.72 -3.52
CA ASP A 110 -19.00 17.49 -2.32
C ASP A 110 -18.57 16.60 -1.14
N GLY A 111 -18.51 15.29 -1.34
CA GLY A 111 -17.96 14.34 -0.36
C GLY A 111 -16.48 14.60 -0.07
N ILE A 112 -16.09 14.33 1.16
CA ILE A 112 -14.78 14.73 1.70
C ILE A 112 -13.59 14.28 0.85
N LEU A 113 -13.60 13.05 0.30
CA LEU A 113 -12.52 12.55 -0.56
C LEU A 113 -12.43 13.31 -1.87
N ASN A 114 -13.56 13.53 -2.55
CA ASN A 114 -13.62 14.24 -3.82
C ASN A 114 -13.24 15.72 -3.67
N VAL A 115 -13.62 16.35 -2.56
CA VAL A 115 -13.20 17.71 -2.23
C VAL A 115 -11.69 17.76 -1.98
N ALA A 116 -11.14 16.83 -1.22
CA ALA A 116 -9.70 16.76 -0.93
C ALA A 116 -8.87 16.51 -2.20
N LEU A 117 -9.33 15.64 -3.10
CA LEU A 117 -8.69 15.41 -4.41
C LEU A 117 -8.62 16.70 -5.22
N ARG A 118 -9.73 17.45 -5.32
CA ARG A 118 -9.75 18.74 -6.05
C ARG A 118 -8.81 19.77 -5.43
N ASP A 119 -8.78 19.85 -4.09
CA ASP A 119 -7.89 20.78 -3.40
C ASP A 119 -6.42 20.45 -3.70
N LEU A 120 -6.02 19.18 -3.58
CA LEU A 120 -4.65 18.77 -3.82
C LEU A 120 -4.26 18.82 -5.31
N ALA A 121 -5.15 18.47 -6.23
CA ALA A 121 -4.90 18.61 -7.66
C ALA A 121 -4.64 20.07 -8.03
N LYS A 122 -5.38 21.01 -7.42
CA LYS A 122 -5.17 22.45 -7.62
C LYS A 122 -3.85 22.93 -7.04
N ASP A 123 -3.47 22.44 -5.83
CA ASP A 123 -2.32 22.94 -5.10
C ASP A 123 -1.00 22.35 -5.61
N LEU A 124 -1.01 21.08 -5.98
CA LEU A 124 0.19 20.31 -6.30
C LEU A 124 0.41 20.12 -7.80
N GLY A 125 -0.66 20.17 -8.60
CA GLY A 125 -0.56 19.93 -10.06
C GLY A 125 0.19 18.61 -10.35
N ASP A 126 1.16 18.68 -11.26
CA ASP A 126 1.97 17.53 -11.69
C ASP A 126 3.18 17.25 -10.77
N ALA A 127 3.27 17.87 -9.59
CA ALA A 127 4.41 17.68 -8.69
C ALA A 127 4.41 16.30 -7.99
N THR A 128 3.28 15.58 -7.99
CA THR A 128 3.12 14.26 -7.40
C THR A 128 1.99 13.48 -8.07
N VAL A 129 1.91 12.19 -7.78
CA VAL A 129 0.82 11.33 -8.23
C VAL A 129 -0.25 11.27 -7.14
N LEU A 130 -1.45 11.81 -7.44
CA LEU A 130 -2.62 11.71 -6.57
C LEU A 130 -3.37 10.41 -6.85
N MET A 131 -3.48 9.58 -5.82
CA MET A 131 -4.19 8.31 -5.87
C MET A 131 -5.38 8.34 -4.93
N ALA A 132 -6.47 7.70 -5.29
CA ALA A 132 -7.66 7.54 -4.44
C ALA A 132 -7.92 6.06 -4.17
N ASP A 133 -8.16 5.68 -2.93
CA ASP A 133 -8.71 4.35 -2.64
C ASP A 133 -10.13 4.26 -3.19
N THR A 134 -10.37 3.24 -4.02
CA THR A 134 -11.67 3.02 -4.66
C THR A 134 -12.34 1.86 -3.97
N CYS A 135 -12.94 2.13 -2.81
CA CYS A 135 -13.64 1.18 -1.97
C CYS A 135 -14.86 1.82 -1.32
N LEU A 136 -15.78 1.00 -0.83
CA LEU A 136 -17.00 1.49 -0.18
C LEU A 136 -16.94 1.43 1.35
N ASP A 137 -15.96 0.77 1.95
CA ASP A 137 -15.95 0.50 3.39
C ASP A 137 -15.81 1.73 4.30
N GLU A 138 -15.27 2.82 3.78
CA GLU A 138 -15.26 4.11 4.48
C GLU A 138 -16.64 4.80 4.44
N PHE A 139 -17.45 4.51 3.41
CA PHE A 139 -18.69 5.21 3.09
C PHE A 139 -19.94 4.41 3.44
N THR A 140 -19.81 3.09 3.70
CA THR A 140 -20.95 2.26 4.09
C THR A 140 -21.20 2.27 5.60
N ASP A 141 -22.47 2.23 5.99
CA ASP A 141 -22.90 2.17 7.41
C ASP A 141 -22.59 0.83 8.07
N HIS A 142 -22.46 -0.24 7.29
CA HIS A 142 -22.12 -1.60 7.73
C HIS A 142 -20.61 -1.92 7.64
N GLY A 143 -19.80 -1.08 7.01
CA GLY A 143 -18.33 -1.21 6.91
C GLY A 143 -17.81 -2.32 6.01
N HIS A 144 -18.64 -2.96 5.19
CA HIS A 144 -18.16 -3.86 4.13
C HIS A 144 -17.70 -3.08 2.90
N CYS A 145 -16.79 -3.69 2.11
CA CYS A 145 -16.28 -3.12 0.87
C CYS A 145 -17.27 -3.18 -0.30
N GLY A 146 -18.52 -3.55 -0.07
CA GLY A 146 -19.52 -3.71 -1.13
C GLY A 146 -20.95 -3.58 -0.64
N VAL A 147 -21.86 -3.53 -1.57
CA VAL A 147 -23.30 -3.53 -1.33
C VAL A 147 -23.75 -4.89 -0.79
N LEU A 148 -24.64 -4.91 0.19
CA LEU A 148 -25.15 -6.16 0.77
C LEU A 148 -26.45 -6.61 0.09
N ASP A 149 -26.55 -7.93 -0.14
CA ASP A 149 -27.79 -8.58 -0.56
C ASP A 149 -28.79 -8.69 0.62
N GLU A 150 -30.01 -9.17 0.35
CA GLU A 150 -31.06 -9.38 1.36
C GLU A 150 -30.65 -10.35 2.50
N ARG A 151 -29.58 -11.11 2.31
CA ARG A 151 -29.03 -12.06 3.29
C ARG A 151 -27.86 -11.49 4.06
N GLY A 152 -27.50 -10.20 3.83
CA GLY A 152 -26.36 -9.54 4.44
C GLY A 152 -24.99 -9.97 3.89
N ARG A 153 -24.92 -10.52 2.67
CA ARG A 153 -23.69 -10.91 2.00
C ARG A 153 -23.35 -9.84 0.95
N VAL A 154 -22.07 -9.62 0.70
CA VAL A 154 -21.65 -8.73 -0.38
C VAL A 154 -22.11 -9.28 -1.73
N ASP A 155 -22.90 -8.47 -2.45
CA ASP A 155 -23.31 -8.71 -3.83
C ASP A 155 -22.22 -8.18 -4.76
N ASN A 156 -21.56 -9.09 -5.48
CA ASN A 156 -20.42 -8.75 -6.35
C ASN A 156 -20.83 -7.76 -7.44
N ASP A 157 -21.86 -8.08 -8.20
CA ASP A 157 -22.21 -7.34 -9.42
C ASP A 157 -22.76 -5.94 -9.08
N ALA A 158 -23.65 -5.86 -8.09
CA ALA A 158 -24.12 -4.55 -7.58
C ALA A 158 -22.99 -3.70 -7.01
N THR A 159 -21.97 -4.33 -6.44
CA THR A 159 -20.79 -3.62 -5.91
C THR A 159 -19.91 -3.10 -7.04
N VAL A 160 -19.70 -3.89 -8.09
CA VAL A 160 -18.90 -3.48 -9.27
C VAL A 160 -19.52 -2.25 -9.94
N ASP A 161 -20.84 -2.19 -10.09
CA ASP A 161 -21.53 -1.00 -10.61
C ASP A 161 -21.21 0.24 -9.78
N ARG A 162 -21.23 0.12 -8.45
CA ARG A 162 -20.87 1.23 -7.54
C ARG A 162 -19.41 1.64 -7.65
N TYR A 163 -18.51 0.69 -7.87
CA TYR A 163 -17.08 0.98 -8.05
C TYR A 163 -16.80 1.75 -9.32
N VAL A 164 -17.52 1.48 -10.40
CA VAL A 164 -17.45 2.28 -11.64
C VAL A 164 -17.85 3.73 -11.37
N GLU A 165 -18.97 3.96 -10.68
CA GLU A 165 -19.43 5.30 -10.33
C GLU A 165 -18.41 6.03 -9.43
N LEU A 166 -17.86 5.32 -8.44
CA LEU A 166 -16.86 5.86 -7.52
C LEU A 166 -15.56 6.25 -8.25
N ALA A 167 -15.04 5.37 -9.10
CA ALA A 167 -13.83 5.64 -9.89
C ALA A 167 -13.99 6.85 -10.82
N VAL A 168 -15.14 6.97 -11.49
CA VAL A 168 -15.46 8.12 -12.34
C VAL A 168 -15.57 9.42 -11.52
N ALA A 169 -16.16 9.37 -10.32
CA ALA A 169 -16.24 10.52 -9.43
C ALA A 169 -14.85 10.98 -8.95
N GLN A 170 -13.97 10.04 -8.59
CA GLN A 170 -12.58 10.30 -8.19
C GLN A 170 -11.75 10.86 -9.35
N ALA A 171 -11.88 10.30 -10.55
CA ALA A 171 -11.24 10.81 -11.76
C ALA A 171 -11.67 12.26 -12.06
N ARG A 172 -12.97 12.55 -11.98
CA ARG A 172 -13.53 13.90 -12.13
C ARG A 172 -13.01 14.86 -11.07
N ALA A 173 -12.73 14.37 -9.87
CA ALA A 173 -12.16 15.17 -8.78
C ALA A 173 -10.66 15.41 -8.93
N GLY A 174 -9.97 14.78 -9.90
CA GLY A 174 -8.55 15.00 -10.20
C GLY A 174 -7.62 13.89 -9.73
N ALA A 175 -8.12 12.69 -9.40
CA ALA A 175 -7.27 11.54 -9.17
C ALA A 175 -6.53 11.15 -10.45
N HIS A 176 -5.21 10.97 -10.36
CA HIS A 176 -4.38 10.42 -11.43
C HIS A 176 -4.47 8.89 -11.46
N VAL A 177 -4.71 8.28 -10.30
CA VAL A 177 -4.79 6.83 -10.10
C VAL A 177 -6.00 6.49 -9.26
N VAL A 178 -6.79 5.53 -9.69
CA VAL A 178 -7.84 4.89 -8.88
C VAL A 178 -7.35 3.54 -8.41
N GLY A 179 -7.58 3.22 -7.12
CA GLY A 179 -7.10 2.01 -6.47
C GLY A 179 -8.23 1.10 -6.02
N PRO A 180 -8.85 0.28 -6.90
CA PRO A 180 -9.92 -0.63 -6.51
C PRO A 180 -9.43 -1.65 -5.48
N SER A 181 -9.92 -1.55 -4.25
CA SER A 181 -9.45 -2.35 -3.12
C SER A 181 -10.47 -3.34 -2.56
N GLY A 182 -11.61 -3.52 -3.24
CA GLY A 182 -12.71 -4.34 -2.78
C GLY A 182 -12.59 -5.84 -3.08
N MET A 183 -11.73 -6.24 -4.00
CA MET A 183 -11.56 -7.64 -4.41
C MET A 183 -12.84 -8.24 -5.03
N MET A 184 -13.59 -7.45 -5.79
CA MET A 184 -14.76 -7.96 -6.53
C MET A 184 -14.32 -8.53 -7.87
N ASP A 185 -14.93 -9.65 -8.26
CA ASP A 185 -14.67 -10.28 -9.56
C ASP A 185 -15.08 -9.32 -10.68
N GLY A 186 -14.17 -9.07 -11.65
CA GLY A 186 -14.44 -8.20 -12.80
C GLY A 186 -14.37 -6.69 -12.52
N GLN A 187 -13.98 -6.28 -11.32
CA GLN A 187 -13.98 -4.86 -10.92
C GLN A 187 -13.03 -4.00 -11.77
N VAL A 188 -11.86 -4.52 -12.13
CA VAL A 188 -10.84 -3.77 -12.89
C VAL A 188 -11.34 -3.50 -14.31
N GLY A 189 -11.84 -4.51 -14.98
CA GLY A 189 -12.39 -4.38 -16.34
C GLY A 189 -13.57 -3.41 -16.41
N ALA A 190 -14.51 -3.54 -15.48
CA ALA A 190 -15.66 -2.64 -15.42
C ALA A 190 -15.27 -1.19 -15.14
N ILE A 191 -14.32 -0.96 -14.21
CA ILE A 191 -13.80 0.38 -13.92
C ILE A 191 -13.09 0.96 -15.16
N ARG A 192 -12.27 0.18 -15.88
CA ARG A 192 -11.61 0.63 -17.09
C ARG A 192 -12.61 1.06 -18.15
N ASP A 193 -13.60 0.22 -18.43
CA ASP A 193 -14.66 0.55 -19.37
C ASP A 193 -15.43 1.83 -18.98
N GLY A 194 -15.75 1.97 -17.69
CA GLY A 194 -16.45 3.14 -17.16
C GLY A 194 -15.64 4.43 -17.25
N LEU A 195 -14.36 4.39 -16.93
CA LEU A 195 -13.44 5.53 -17.05
C LEU A 195 -13.28 5.95 -18.51
N ASP A 196 -13.08 5.01 -19.42
CA ASP A 196 -12.93 5.27 -20.86
C ASP A 196 -14.21 5.84 -21.46
N ALA A 197 -15.37 5.28 -21.12
CA ALA A 197 -16.68 5.80 -21.56
C ALA A 197 -16.95 7.22 -21.05
N ALA A 198 -16.43 7.57 -19.87
CA ALA A 198 -16.53 8.90 -19.30
C ALA A 198 -15.45 9.89 -19.81
N GLY A 199 -14.51 9.43 -20.66
CA GLY A 199 -13.45 10.24 -21.25
C GLY A 199 -12.17 10.36 -20.39
N TYR A 200 -12.03 9.54 -19.34
CA TYR A 200 -10.86 9.52 -18.44
C TYR A 200 -9.86 8.42 -18.84
N THR A 201 -9.48 8.40 -20.12
CA THR A 201 -8.59 7.36 -20.69
C THR A 201 -7.17 7.37 -20.13
N ASP A 202 -6.73 8.48 -19.53
CA ASP A 202 -5.38 8.64 -18.95
C ASP A 202 -5.33 8.31 -17.45
N VAL A 203 -6.47 8.00 -16.82
CA VAL A 203 -6.50 7.62 -15.40
C VAL A 203 -6.01 6.19 -15.23
N VAL A 204 -4.98 6.02 -14.41
CA VAL A 204 -4.32 4.75 -14.13
C VAL A 204 -5.15 3.91 -13.16
N ILE A 205 -5.20 2.59 -13.37
CA ILE A 205 -5.79 1.64 -12.42
C ILE A 205 -4.67 0.91 -11.66
N LEU A 206 -4.57 1.15 -10.34
CA LEU A 206 -3.74 0.41 -9.42
C LEU A 206 -4.60 -0.65 -8.74
N ALA A 207 -4.60 -1.86 -9.27
CA ALA A 207 -5.42 -2.95 -8.75
C ALA A 207 -4.83 -3.54 -7.47
N TYR A 208 -5.65 -3.64 -6.42
CA TYR A 208 -5.30 -4.42 -5.21
C TYR A 208 -5.47 -5.92 -5.53
N ALA A 209 -4.69 -6.41 -6.49
CA ALA A 209 -4.88 -7.69 -7.15
C ALA A 209 -4.68 -8.91 -6.23
N ALA A 210 -3.82 -8.79 -5.24
CA ALA A 210 -3.62 -9.83 -4.22
C ALA A 210 -3.79 -9.23 -2.83
N LYS A 211 -5.03 -9.07 -2.38
CA LYS A 211 -5.38 -8.55 -1.05
C LYS A 211 -5.88 -9.68 -0.16
N PHE A 212 -5.08 -10.06 0.82
CA PHE A 212 -5.39 -11.13 1.74
C PHE A 212 -6.22 -10.67 2.93
N ALA A 213 -7.11 -11.52 3.44
CA ALA A 213 -7.70 -11.35 4.75
C ALA A 213 -6.59 -11.36 5.80
N SER A 214 -6.48 -10.31 6.61
CA SER A 214 -5.32 -10.15 7.48
C SER A 214 -5.68 -9.59 8.85
N ALA A 215 -5.02 -10.12 9.88
CA ALA A 215 -5.05 -9.57 11.23
C ALA A 215 -4.38 -8.18 11.33
N PHE A 216 -3.52 -7.84 10.37
CA PHE A 216 -2.77 -6.59 10.35
C PHE A 216 -3.56 -5.37 9.84
N TYR A 217 -4.87 -5.50 9.58
CA TYR A 217 -5.74 -4.37 9.21
C TYR A 217 -6.41 -3.67 10.41
N GLY A 218 -6.17 -4.14 11.65
CA GLY A 218 -6.81 -3.58 12.84
C GLY A 218 -6.69 -2.06 12.94
N PRO A 219 -5.50 -1.47 12.90
CA PRO A 219 -5.33 -0.03 13.00
C PRO A 219 -5.98 0.78 11.85
N PHE A 220 -6.05 0.23 10.65
CA PHE A 220 -6.75 0.89 9.54
C PHE A 220 -8.25 1.07 9.81
N ARG A 221 -8.89 0.10 10.47
CA ARG A 221 -10.32 0.21 10.83
C ARG A 221 -10.58 1.39 11.76
N GLU A 222 -9.67 1.66 12.69
CA GLU A 222 -9.72 2.87 13.53
C GLU A 222 -9.53 4.13 12.65
N ALA A 223 -8.56 4.11 11.74
CA ALA A 223 -8.22 5.25 10.90
C ALA A 223 -9.36 5.74 10.01
N VAL A 224 -10.23 4.83 9.53
CA VAL A 224 -11.39 5.16 8.68
C VAL A 224 -12.72 5.10 9.43
N SER A 225 -12.70 4.99 10.76
CA SER A 225 -13.90 4.88 11.60
C SER A 225 -14.87 3.79 11.08
N CYS A 226 -14.32 2.61 10.76
CA CYS A 226 -15.06 1.51 10.15
C CYS A 226 -15.94 0.79 11.17
N SER A 227 -17.23 0.66 10.87
CA SER A 227 -18.25 0.00 11.68
C SER A 227 -18.41 -1.50 11.42
N LEU A 228 -17.43 -2.15 10.78
CA LEU A 228 -17.53 -3.55 10.33
C LEU A 228 -17.95 -4.50 11.43
N SER A 229 -19.04 -5.23 11.18
CA SER A 229 -19.48 -6.40 11.94
C SER A 229 -19.21 -7.67 11.11
N GLY A 230 -18.53 -8.66 11.68
CA GLY A 230 -18.13 -9.86 10.96
C GLY A 230 -16.72 -9.79 10.38
N ASP A 231 -16.50 -10.42 9.23
CA ASP A 231 -15.21 -10.44 8.53
C ASP A 231 -15.36 -10.20 7.02
N ARG A 232 -14.25 -10.19 6.30
CA ARG A 232 -14.17 -9.93 4.85
C ARG A 232 -13.68 -11.15 4.07
N ARG A 233 -13.75 -12.36 4.65
CA ARG A 233 -13.19 -13.59 4.06
C ARG A 233 -13.96 -14.08 2.83
N THR A 234 -15.16 -13.56 2.57
CA THR A 234 -15.93 -13.91 1.38
C THR A 234 -15.41 -13.22 0.11
N TYR A 235 -14.55 -12.20 0.24
CA TYR A 235 -13.96 -11.48 -0.90
C TYR A 235 -12.47 -11.17 -0.76
N GLN A 236 -11.89 -11.15 0.44
CA GLN A 236 -10.43 -11.08 0.61
C GLN A 236 -9.84 -12.49 0.61
N GLN A 237 -8.66 -12.65 0.01
CA GLN A 237 -8.02 -13.94 -0.20
C GLN A 237 -7.62 -14.63 1.11
N GLU A 238 -7.67 -15.95 1.12
CA GLU A 238 -7.20 -16.74 2.26
C GLU A 238 -5.66 -16.68 2.33
N PRO A 239 -5.08 -16.36 3.51
CA PRO A 239 -3.62 -16.21 3.66
C PRO A 239 -2.78 -17.42 3.22
N GLY A 240 -3.35 -18.63 3.22
CA GLY A 240 -2.68 -19.85 2.81
C GLY A 240 -2.62 -20.09 1.29
N ASN A 241 -3.26 -19.23 0.47
CA ASN A 241 -3.54 -19.53 -0.95
C ASN A 241 -2.68 -18.74 -1.94
N ALA A 242 -1.39 -19.07 -2.05
CA ALA A 242 -0.47 -18.40 -2.97
C ALA A 242 -0.86 -18.51 -4.45
N ARG A 243 -1.42 -19.66 -4.88
CA ARG A 243 -1.82 -19.85 -6.29
C ARG A 243 -3.03 -19.01 -6.67
N GLU A 244 -3.95 -18.81 -5.74
CA GLU A 244 -5.12 -17.95 -5.91
C GLU A 244 -4.66 -16.50 -6.13
N ALA A 245 -3.73 -16.01 -5.33
CA ALA A 245 -3.15 -14.67 -5.48
C ALA A 245 -2.55 -14.43 -6.87
N LEU A 246 -1.80 -15.40 -7.40
CA LEU A 246 -1.22 -15.29 -8.76
C LEU A 246 -2.28 -15.35 -9.86
N ARG A 247 -3.36 -16.09 -9.65
CA ARG A 247 -4.50 -16.11 -10.55
C ARG A 247 -5.23 -14.77 -10.57
N GLU A 248 -5.52 -14.20 -9.42
CA GLU A 248 -6.17 -12.88 -9.30
C GLU A 248 -5.33 -11.78 -9.95
N ILE A 249 -4.01 -11.78 -9.72
CA ILE A 249 -3.09 -10.85 -10.40
C ILE A 249 -3.22 -10.99 -11.92
N GLN A 250 -3.29 -12.22 -12.45
CA GLN A 250 -3.40 -12.42 -13.89
C GLN A 250 -4.76 -11.97 -14.42
N LEU A 251 -5.84 -12.19 -13.68
CA LEU A 251 -7.18 -11.72 -14.08
C LEU A 251 -7.22 -10.20 -14.13
N ASP A 252 -6.70 -9.50 -13.12
CA ASP A 252 -6.63 -8.03 -13.10
C ASP A 252 -5.78 -7.48 -14.25
N LEU A 253 -4.67 -8.15 -14.60
CA LEU A 253 -3.85 -7.79 -15.78
C LEU A 253 -4.64 -7.97 -17.09
N ASP A 254 -5.37 -9.07 -17.24
CA ASP A 254 -6.19 -9.35 -18.44
C ASP A 254 -7.36 -8.36 -18.54
N GLU A 255 -7.84 -7.83 -17.43
CA GLU A 255 -8.88 -6.80 -17.31
C GLU A 255 -8.35 -5.37 -17.55
N GLY A 256 -7.04 -5.19 -17.64
CA GLY A 256 -6.42 -3.90 -17.97
C GLY A 256 -5.87 -3.09 -16.79
N ALA A 257 -5.46 -3.76 -15.70
CA ALA A 257 -4.72 -3.08 -14.64
C ALA A 257 -3.38 -2.52 -15.16
N ASP A 258 -3.10 -1.25 -14.84
CA ASP A 258 -1.83 -0.60 -15.18
C ASP A 258 -0.73 -0.87 -14.14
N ILE A 259 -1.13 -1.13 -12.90
CA ILE A 259 -0.27 -1.48 -11.76
C ILE A 259 -1.00 -2.55 -10.96
N VAL A 260 -0.29 -3.60 -10.54
CA VAL A 260 -0.84 -4.62 -9.64
C VAL A 260 -0.20 -4.54 -8.27
N MET A 261 -0.98 -4.79 -7.22
CA MET A 261 -0.52 -4.64 -5.83
C MET A 261 -0.76 -5.87 -4.99
N VAL A 262 0.23 -6.18 -4.13
CA VAL A 262 0.12 -7.20 -3.08
C VAL A 262 -0.10 -6.51 -1.73
N LYS A 263 -1.09 -6.94 -0.96
CA LYS A 263 -1.46 -6.40 0.34
C LYS A 263 -1.89 -7.50 1.31
N PRO A 264 -1.29 -7.64 2.51
CA PRO A 264 -0.14 -6.92 3.07
C PRO A 264 1.19 -7.22 2.37
N ALA A 265 2.28 -6.52 2.78
CA ALA A 265 3.59 -6.69 2.16
C ALA A 265 4.52 -7.63 2.94
N MET A 266 4.76 -7.35 4.24
CA MET A 266 5.88 -7.99 4.98
C MET A 266 5.72 -9.49 5.15
N GLY A 267 4.49 -9.97 5.38
CA GLY A 267 4.18 -11.39 5.50
C GLY A 267 4.02 -12.11 4.17
N TYR A 268 4.10 -11.40 3.03
CA TYR A 268 3.76 -11.89 1.68
C TYR A 268 4.84 -11.54 0.65
N LEU A 269 6.12 -11.46 1.08
CA LEU A 269 7.24 -11.16 0.18
C LEU A 269 7.44 -12.23 -0.90
N ASP A 270 7.04 -13.46 -0.67
CA ASP A 270 7.01 -14.54 -1.64
C ASP A 270 6.00 -14.24 -2.77
N ILE A 271 4.84 -13.72 -2.44
CA ILE A 271 3.82 -13.31 -3.43
C ILE A 271 4.31 -12.06 -4.20
N VAL A 272 4.90 -11.08 -3.51
CA VAL A 272 5.52 -9.91 -4.16
C VAL A 272 6.58 -10.36 -5.16
N SER A 273 7.44 -11.30 -4.77
CA SER A 273 8.51 -11.82 -5.64
C SER A 273 7.95 -12.59 -6.84
N ALA A 274 6.91 -13.38 -6.64
CA ALA A 274 6.26 -14.11 -7.72
C ALA A 274 5.51 -13.17 -8.68
N ALA A 275 4.84 -12.13 -8.14
CA ALA A 275 4.20 -11.09 -8.94
C ALA A 275 5.24 -10.35 -9.80
N ALA A 276 6.34 -9.88 -9.20
CA ALA A 276 7.38 -9.17 -9.91
C ALA A 276 8.07 -10.00 -11.01
N ALA A 277 8.16 -11.32 -10.81
CA ALA A 277 8.74 -12.22 -11.82
C ALA A 277 7.83 -12.46 -13.03
N ASN A 278 6.51 -12.25 -12.89
CA ASN A 278 5.53 -12.62 -13.91
C ASN A 278 4.71 -11.42 -14.45
N SER A 279 4.72 -10.27 -13.77
CA SER A 279 3.94 -9.10 -14.19
C SER A 279 4.65 -8.32 -15.30
N PRO A 280 3.94 -7.97 -16.39
CA PRO A 280 4.45 -7.07 -17.42
C PRO A 280 4.32 -5.59 -17.03
N VAL A 281 3.63 -5.28 -15.93
CA VAL A 281 3.39 -3.92 -15.41
C VAL A 281 4.06 -3.75 -14.05
N PRO A 282 4.24 -2.50 -13.56
CA PRO A 282 4.82 -2.28 -12.23
C PRO A 282 4.06 -3.00 -11.11
N VAL A 283 4.82 -3.49 -10.13
CA VAL A 283 4.27 -4.15 -8.95
C VAL A 283 4.36 -3.23 -7.75
N ALA A 284 3.23 -2.97 -7.11
CA ALA A 284 3.15 -2.28 -5.84
C ALA A 284 3.03 -3.28 -4.67
N ALA A 285 3.44 -2.85 -3.49
CA ALA A 285 3.20 -3.59 -2.26
C ALA A 285 2.82 -2.63 -1.14
N TYR A 286 1.85 -3.03 -0.31
CA TYR A 286 1.36 -2.18 0.78
C TYR A 286 1.85 -2.70 2.14
N GLN A 287 2.78 -1.96 2.75
CA GLN A 287 3.11 -2.14 4.16
C GLN A 287 1.97 -1.56 5.00
N VAL A 288 1.12 -2.43 5.52
CA VAL A 288 -0.17 -2.05 6.10
C VAL A 288 -0.06 -1.52 7.53
N SER A 289 -1.16 -1.00 8.02
CA SER A 289 -1.27 -0.33 9.32
C SER A 289 -0.78 -1.16 10.51
N GLY A 290 -1.09 -2.46 10.55
CA GLY A 290 -0.61 -3.36 11.60
C GLY A 290 0.88 -3.68 11.48
N GLU A 291 1.42 -3.75 10.28
CA GLU A 291 2.86 -3.93 10.05
C GLU A 291 3.64 -2.68 10.50
N TYR A 292 3.11 -1.49 10.23
CA TYR A 292 3.61 -0.21 10.75
C TYR A 292 3.54 -0.17 12.29
N ALA A 293 2.36 -0.40 12.85
CA ALA A 293 2.12 -0.34 14.29
C ALA A 293 2.98 -1.33 15.08
N MET A 294 3.27 -2.50 14.51
CA MET A 294 4.13 -3.53 15.10
C MET A 294 5.57 -3.03 15.30
N ILE A 295 6.13 -2.32 14.31
CA ILE A 295 7.45 -1.69 14.40
C ILE A 295 7.44 -0.59 15.47
N CYS A 296 6.45 0.32 15.44
CA CYS A 296 6.30 1.37 16.44
C CYS A 296 6.20 0.82 17.86
N ALA A 297 5.40 -0.23 18.06
CA ALA A 297 5.22 -0.84 19.38
C ALA A 297 6.53 -1.45 19.91
N ALA A 298 7.28 -2.18 19.10
CA ALA A 298 8.56 -2.75 19.49
C ALA A 298 9.62 -1.66 19.77
N ALA A 299 9.62 -0.60 18.97
CA ALA A 299 10.51 0.56 19.15
C ALA A 299 10.19 1.33 20.43
N ALA A 300 8.93 1.54 20.77
CA ALA A 300 8.50 2.21 22.00
C ALA A 300 8.98 1.48 23.28
N HIS A 301 9.23 0.17 23.20
CA HIS A 301 9.82 -0.64 24.25
C HIS A 301 11.34 -0.73 24.18
N ASN A 302 11.99 -0.04 23.24
CA ASN A 302 13.43 -0.09 22.98
C ASN A 302 13.94 -1.53 22.67
N TRP A 303 13.09 -2.37 22.07
CA TRP A 303 13.50 -3.71 21.65
C TRP A 303 14.17 -3.70 20.28
N ILE A 304 13.83 -2.72 19.45
CA ILE A 304 14.43 -2.49 18.13
C ILE A 304 14.67 -0.99 17.93
N ASP A 305 15.60 -0.65 17.02
CA ASP A 305 15.75 0.71 16.51
C ASP A 305 14.68 0.96 15.44
N GLU A 306 13.85 1.98 15.66
CA GLU A 306 12.68 2.27 14.81
C GLU A 306 13.08 2.58 13.37
N ARG A 307 14.01 3.53 13.19
CA ARG A 307 14.48 3.94 11.87
C ARG A 307 15.14 2.78 11.12
N ALA A 308 16.01 2.03 11.78
CA ALA A 308 16.68 0.89 11.17
C ALA A 308 15.68 -0.19 10.76
N ALA A 309 14.70 -0.53 11.61
CA ALA A 309 13.69 -1.53 11.33
C ALA A 309 12.73 -1.10 10.20
N ALA A 310 12.31 0.17 10.20
CA ALA A 310 11.48 0.72 9.13
C ALA A 310 12.22 0.66 7.78
N LEU A 311 13.45 1.16 7.70
CA LEU A 311 14.25 1.12 6.46
C LEU A 311 14.58 -0.30 6.01
N GLU A 312 14.85 -1.23 6.92
CA GLU A 312 15.09 -2.63 6.60
C GLU A 312 13.84 -3.28 6.02
N SER A 313 12.66 -3.03 6.61
CA SER A 313 11.39 -3.56 6.12
C SER A 313 11.05 -3.05 4.72
N LEU A 314 11.17 -1.74 4.48
CA LEU A 314 10.95 -1.12 3.17
C LEU A 314 11.94 -1.64 2.12
N THR A 315 13.22 -1.78 2.50
CA THR A 315 14.24 -2.38 1.62
C THR A 315 13.92 -3.84 1.31
N SER A 316 13.37 -4.59 2.26
CA SER A 316 12.99 -5.99 2.05
C SER A 316 11.85 -6.13 1.04
N ILE A 317 10.88 -5.22 1.09
CA ILE A 317 9.77 -5.15 0.13
C ILE A 317 10.30 -4.81 -1.28
N ARG A 318 11.19 -3.80 -1.37
CA ARG A 318 11.87 -3.47 -2.64
C ARG A 318 12.69 -4.64 -3.18
N ARG A 319 13.44 -5.32 -2.33
CA ARG A 319 14.25 -6.49 -2.70
C ARG A 319 13.41 -7.65 -3.20
N ALA A 320 12.19 -7.82 -2.68
CA ALA A 320 11.25 -8.81 -3.20
C ALA A 320 10.75 -8.49 -4.61
N GLY A 321 10.92 -7.25 -5.08
CA GLY A 321 10.62 -6.86 -6.47
C GLY A 321 9.53 -5.80 -6.61
N ALA A 322 9.00 -5.26 -5.50
CA ALA A 322 8.04 -4.16 -5.60
C ALA A 322 8.70 -2.91 -6.20
N ASP A 323 8.09 -2.31 -7.20
CA ASP A 323 8.51 -1.03 -7.80
C ASP A 323 8.02 0.14 -6.96
N ILE A 324 6.84 0.01 -6.36
CA ILE A 324 6.16 1.01 -5.57
C ILE A 324 5.82 0.43 -4.19
N VAL A 325 6.07 1.20 -3.14
CA VAL A 325 5.76 0.78 -1.76
C VAL A 325 4.84 1.79 -1.10
N LEU A 326 3.61 1.38 -0.81
CA LEU A 326 2.72 2.16 0.02
C LEU A 326 3.10 1.91 1.49
N SER A 327 3.36 2.96 2.24
CA SER A 327 3.74 2.84 3.66
C SER A 327 3.48 4.12 4.42
N TYR A 328 3.03 3.98 5.66
CA TYR A 328 2.89 5.11 6.60
C TYR A 328 4.24 5.71 7.01
N TRP A 329 5.35 5.00 6.77
CA TRP A 329 6.71 5.52 6.91
C TRP A 329 7.17 6.42 5.77
N ALA A 330 6.38 6.60 4.69
CA ALA A 330 6.85 7.20 3.45
C ALA A 330 7.48 8.59 3.64
N ALA A 331 6.85 9.46 4.41
CA ALA A 331 7.36 10.83 4.64
C ALA A 331 8.63 10.84 5.50
N GLU A 332 8.63 10.09 6.63
CA GLU A 332 9.81 9.98 7.49
C GLU A 332 10.97 9.29 6.78
N ALA A 333 10.69 8.19 6.08
CA ALA A 333 11.70 7.47 5.31
C ALA A 333 12.31 8.35 4.21
N ALA A 334 11.51 9.16 3.52
CA ALA A 334 12.03 10.13 2.55
C ALA A 334 13.03 11.10 3.20
N GLY A 335 12.71 11.63 4.38
CA GLY A 335 13.63 12.48 5.15
C GLY A 335 14.89 11.76 5.64
N TRP A 336 14.84 10.45 5.87
CA TRP A 336 16.00 9.66 6.28
C TRP A 336 16.92 9.29 5.11
N LEU A 337 16.41 9.28 3.89
CA LEU A 337 17.11 8.89 2.66
C LEU A 337 17.72 10.09 1.93
N SER A 338 17.34 11.31 2.31
CA SER A 338 17.82 12.59 1.75
C SER A 338 19.26 12.95 2.16
#